data_f0178981667e62cf6b2a783c841ef31b
#
_entry.id   f0178981667e62cf6b2a783c841ef31b
#
_cell.length_a   1.000
_cell.length_b   1.000
_cell.length_c   1.000
_cell.angle_alpha   90.00
_cell.angle_beta   90.00
_cell.angle_gamma   90.00
#
_symmetry.space_group_name_H-M   'P 1'
#
loop_
_entity.id
_entity.type
_entity.pdbx_description
1 polymer ?
#
loop_
_entity_poly.entity_id
_entity_poly.type
_entity_poly.pdbx_seq_one_letter_code
_entity_poly.pdbx_strand_id
1 'polypeptide(L)'
;MSSTKLAVYCGSADGNDPAFAEAAVNLARTMAAAGIDLVYGGGRLGLMGVMADTMLDAGGRVYGVIPQALVDKEVAHLGLTELHIVDTMHERKAKFTELSDGFICLPGGKIGRAHV
;
A
#
# COMPACT_ATOMS: atom_id res chain seq x y z
N MET A 1 14.38 -5.88 -17.07
CA MET A 1 13.21 -4.99 -17.24
C MET A 1 12.67 -4.61 -15.90
N SER A 2 12.48 -3.33 -15.69
CA SER A 2 11.90 -2.88 -14.44
C SER A 2 10.39 -3.03 -14.50
N SER A 3 9.83 -3.50 -13.38
CA SER A 3 8.39 -3.60 -13.25
C SER A 3 7.79 -2.22 -13.02
N THR A 4 6.55 -2.05 -13.43
CA THR A 4 5.80 -0.86 -13.08
C THR A 4 5.46 -0.91 -11.60
N LYS A 5 5.67 0.18 -10.88
CA LYS A 5 5.35 0.29 -9.47
C LYS A 5 4.25 1.32 -9.27
N LEU A 6 3.17 0.92 -8.64
CA LEU A 6 2.05 1.81 -8.36
C LEU A 6 1.88 1.97 -6.87
N ALA A 7 1.81 3.21 -6.42
CA ALA A 7 1.47 3.51 -5.03
C ALA A 7 -0.04 3.48 -4.89
N VAL A 8 -0.54 2.81 -3.85
CA VAL A 8 -1.97 2.69 -3.61
C VAL A 8 -2.30 3.31 -2.27
N TYR A 9 -3.29 4.17 -2.27
CA TYR A 9 -3.79 4.83 -1.06
C TYR A 9 -5.21 4.41 -0.80
N CYS A 10 -5.55 4.22 0.47
CA CYS A 10 -6.93 4.11 0.89
C CYS A 10 -7.36 5.44 1.47
N GLY A 11 -8.61 5.79 1.28
CA GLY A 11 -9.21 6.86 2.06
C GLY A 11 -9.19 6.46 3.53
N SER A 12 -9.60 7.37 4.39
CA SER A 12 -9.54 7.17 5.84
C SER A 12 -10.53 6.14 6.36
N ALA A 13 -10.86 5.18 5.57
CA ALA A 13 -11.84 4.18 5.95
C ALA A 13 -11.33 3.32 7.09
N ASP A 14 -12.24 2.95 7.91
CA ASP A 14 -11.98 1.97 8.94
C ASP A 14 -11.85 0.55 8.39
N GLY A 15 -12.12 0.34 7.12
CA GLY A 15 -11.96 -0.95 6.49
C GLY A 15 -12.96 -2.00 6.92
N ASN A 16 -14.04 -1.59 7.59
CA ASN A 16 -15.03 -2.54 8.09
C ASN A 16 -16.00 -3.02 7.03
N ASP A 17 -16.09 -2.33 5.91
CA ASP A 17 -17.00 -2.74 4.85
C ASP A 17 -16.36 -3.87 4.03
N PRO A 18 -17.00 -5.06 3.99
CA PRO A 18 -16.46 -6.17 3.21
C PRO A 18 -16.24 -5.86 1.74
N ALA A 19 -17.03 -4.95 1.18
CA ALA A 19 -16.87 -4.57 -0.22
C ALA A 19 -15.51 -3.90 -0.47
N PHE A 20 -15.01 -3.12 0.48
CA PHE A 20 -13.72 -2.48 0.35
C PHE A 20 -12.59 -3.49 0.42
N ALA A 21 -12.68 -4.46 1.32
CA ALA A 21 -11.69 -5.52 1.41
C ALA A 21 -11.66 -6.35 0.14
N GLU A 22 -12.82 -6.66 -0.41
CA GLU A 22 -12.92 -7.42 -1.65
C GLU A 22 -12.30 -6.65 -2.81
N ALA A 23 -12.57 -5.34 -2.90
CA ALA A 23 -11.99 -4.50 -3.94
C ALA A 23 -10.46 -4.46 -3.84
N ALA A 24 -9.94 -4.37 -2.62
CA ALA A 24 -8.49 -4.36 -2.41
C ALA A 24 -7.85 -5.70 -2.81
N VAL A 25 -8.50 -6.80 -2.47
CA VAL A 25 -8.01 -8.13 -2.85
C VAL A 25 -8.01 -8.30 -4.36
N ASN A 26 -9.09 -7.88 -5.02
CA ASN A 26 -9.19 -7.99 -6.47
C ASN A 26 -8.15 -7.12 -7.17
N LEU A 27 -7.93 -5.90 -6.68
CA LEU A 27 -6.92 -5.04 -7.25
C LEU A 27 -5.53 -5.64 -7.07
N ALA A 28 -5.24 -6.19 -5.89
CA ALA A 28 -3.94 -6.81 -5.62
C ALA A 28 -3.69 -7.99 -6.56
N ARG A 29 -4.68 -8.84 -6.74
CA ARG A 29 -4.55 -9.98 -7.65
C ARG A 29 -4.35 -9.53 -9.09
N THR A 30 -5.08 -8.51 -9.52
CA THR A 30 -4.94 -7.96 -10.86
C THR A 30 -3.55 -7.39 -11.07
N MET A 31 -3.04 -6.64 -10.10
CA MET A 31 -1.70 -6.08 -10.18
C MET A 31 -0.65 -7.17 -10.26
N ALA A 32 -0.75 -8.18 -9.40
CA ALA A 32 0.21 -9.27 -9.40
C ALA A 32 0.21 -10.00 -10.74
N ALA A 33 -0.97 -10.28 -11.29
CA ALA A 33 -1.09 -10.95 -12.57
C ALA A 33 -0.51 -10.12 -13.73
N ALA A 34 -0.58 -8.81 -13.62
CA ALA A 34 -0.07 -7.89 -14.64
C ALA A 34 1.43 -7.57 -14.46
N GLY A 35 2.06 -8.10 -13.42
CA GLY A 35 3.46 -7.80 -13.13
C GLY A 35 3.68 -6.40 -12.57
N ILE A 36 2.66 -5.84 -11.94
CA ILE A 36 2.73 -4.50 -11.35
C ILE A 36 3.01 -4.63 -9.86
N ASP A 37 4.03 -3.92 -9.38
CA ASP A 37 4.42 -3.95 -7.97
C ASP A 37 3.63 -2.93 -7.17
N LEU A 38 3.38 -3.25 -5.90
CA LEU A 38 2.67 -2.37 -4.98
C LEU A 38 3.65 -1.55 -4.15
N VAL A 39 3.37 -0.26 -4.03
CA VAL A 39 4.08 0.63 -3.10
C VAL A 39 3.03 1.21 -2.14
N TYR A 40 3.29 1.17 -0.84
CA TYR A 40 2.32 1.68 0.12
C TYR A 40 3.01 2.06 1.43
N GLY A 41 2.21 2.34 2.46
CA GLY A 41 2.71 2.85 3.74
C GLY A 41 3.42 1.87 4.65
N GLY A 42 3.46 0.59 4.30
CA GLY A 42 4.28 -0.38 5.05
C GLY A 42 3.65 -1.01 6.27
N GLY A 43 2.44 -0.67 6.65
CA GLY A 43 1.78 -1.25 7.82
C GLY A 43 1.07 -2.55 7.52
N ARG A 44 0.81 -3.34 8.58
CA ARG A 44 0.07 -4.61 8.47
C ARG A 44 -1.41 -4.46 8.72
N LEU A 45 -1.81 -3.38 9.36
CA LEU A 45 -3.19 -3.23 9.82
C LEU A 45 -4.08 -2.71 8.72
N GLY A 46 -5.36 -3.06 8.83
CA GLY A 46 -6.40 -2.53 7.95
C GLY A 46 -6.32 -3.03 6.53
N LEU A 47 -6.98 -2.29 5.66
CA LEU A 47 -7.20 -2.66 4.28
C LEU A 47 -5.89 -2.81 3.49
N MET A 48 -4.95 -1.93 3.74
CA MET A 48 -3.67 -1.98 3.01
C MET A 48 -2.83 -3.18 3.43
N GLY A 49 -2.95 -3.62 4.67
CA GLY A 49 -2.31 -4.86 5.10
C GLY A 49 -2.86 -6.07 4.36
N VAL A 50 -4.18 -6.12 4.19
CA VAL A 50 -4.83 -7.17 3.40
C VAL A 50 -4.33 -7.16 1.97
N MET A 51 -4.23 -5.99 1.37
CA MET A 51 -3.77 -5.86 0.00
C MET A 51 -2.33 -6.32 -0.15
N ALA A 52 -1.47 -5.93 0.79
CA ALA A 52 -0.06 -6.35 0.77
C ALA A 52 0.06 -7.87 0.86
N ASP A 53 -0.67 -8.49 1.80
CA ASP A 53 -0.63 -9.94 1.95
C ASP A 53 -1.14 -10.65 0.69
N THR A 54 -2.18 -10.13 0.08
CA THR A 54 -2.72 -10.71 -1.16
C THR A 54 -1.71 -10.62 -2.29
N MET A 55 -1.03 -9.49 -2.42
CA MET A 55 0.03 -9.32 -3.42
C MET A 55 1.12 -10.37 -3.24
N LEU A 56 1.59 -10.53 -2.00
CA LEU A 56 2.65 -11.48 -1.71
C LEU A 56 2.21 -12.93 -1.98
N ASP A 57 0.99 -13.28 -1.59
CA ASP A 57 0.44 -14.61 -1.83
C ASP A 57 0.31 -14.90 -3.32
N ALA A 58 0.05 -13.89 -4.12
CA ALA A 58 -0.09 -14.05 -5.57
C ALA A 58 1.26 -14.00 -6.30
N GLY A 59 2.35 -13.90 -5.58
CA GLY A 59 3.69 -13.87 -6.17
C GLY A 59 4.15 -12.48 -6.59
N GLY A 60 3.42 -11.44 -6.20
CA GLY A 60 3.78 -10.06 -6.51
C GLY A 60 4.83 -9.52 -5.56
N ARG A 61 5.28 -8.30 -5.85
CA ARG A 61 6.25 -7.60 -5.02
C ARG A 61 5.60 -6.42 -4.34
N VAL A 62 6.00 -6.18 -3.09
CA VAL A 62 5.43 -5.09 -2.29
C VAL A 62 6.55 -4.31 -1.64
N TYR A 63 6.49 -3.00 -1.82
CA TYR A 63 7.45 -2.07 -1.22
C TYR A 63 6.71 -1.18 -0.24
N GLY A 64 7.18 -1.13 0.99
CA GLY A 64 6.59 -0.28 2.01
C GLY A 64 7.51 0.85 2.39
N VAL A 65 6.94 2.00 2.74
CA VAL A 65 7.69 3.13 3.25
C VAL A 65 7.00 3.63 4.51
N ILE A 66 7.68 3.59 5.63
CA ILE A 66 7.08 3.94 6.92
C ILE A 66 8.03 4.81 7.73
N PRO A 67 7.55 5.92 8.34
CA PRO A 67 8.37 6.69 9.26
C PRO A 67 8.66 5.89 10.52
N GLN A 68 9.85 6.06 11.06
CA GLN A 68 10.27 5.36 12.27
C GLN A 68 9.25 5.52 13.40
N ALA A 69 8.69 6.72 13.54
CA ALA A 69 7.72 6.99 14.60
C ALA A 69 6.42 6.19 14.46
N LEU A 70 6.12 5.67 13.27
CA LEU A 70 4.90 4.92 13.02
C LEU A 70 5.10 3.41 12.94
N VAL A 71 6.34 2.94 13.08
CA VAL A 71 6.65 1.51 12.97
C VAL A 71 5.81 0.69 13.95
N ASP A 72 5.69 1.16 15.19
CA ASP A 72 4.89 0.45 16.19
C ASP A 72 3.40 0.70 16.03
N LYS A 73 3.01 1.94 15.73
CA LYS A 73 1.60 2.31 15.62
C LYS A 73 0.90 1.64 14.45
N GLU A 74 1.56 1.59 13.31
CA GLU A 74 0.99 0.99 12.11
C GLU A 74 1.38 -0.48 11.98
N VAL A 75 2.11 -1.00 12.92
CA VAL A 75 2.61 -2.37 12.92
C VAL A 75 3.28 -2.67 11.59
N ALA A 76 4.54 -2.28 11.46
CA ALA A 76 5.29 -2.45 10.22
C ALA A 76 5.22 -3.89 9.72
N HIS A 77 5.00 -4.05 8.43
CA HIS A 77 4.89 -5.38 7.83
C HIS A 77 6.29 -5.88 7.48
N LEU A 78 6.76 -6.87 8.22
CA LEU A 78 8.12 -7.36 8.07
C LEU A 78 8.29 -8.39 6.95
N GLY A 79 7.20 -8.82 6.34
CA GLY A 79 7.23 -9.80 5.25
C GLY A 79 7.27 -9.21 3.85
N LEU A 80 7.41 -7.90 3.74
CA LEU A 80 7.40 -7.24 2.43
C LEU A 80 8.67 -7.54 1.63
N THR A 81 8.59 -7.33 0.32
CA THR A 81 9.76 -7.43 -0.54
C THR A 81 10.85 -6.48 -0.08
N GLU A 82 10.47 -5.23 0.20
CA GLU A 82 11.35 -4.24 0.82
C GLU A 82 10.54 -3.36 1.75
N LEU A 83 11.12 -3.00 2.88
CA LEU A 83 10.53 -2.05 3.79
C LEU A 83 11.54 -0.93 4.03
N HIS A 84 11.18 0.27 3.63
CA HIS A 84 12.01 1.44 3.80
C HIS A 84 11.54 2.22 5.02
N ILE A 85 12.40 2.35 6.02
CA ILE A 85 12.08 3.12 7.21
C ILE A 85 12.74 4.49 7.06
N VAL A 86 11.92 5.52 7.12
CA VAL A 86 12.38 6.91 6.95
C VAL A 86 12.19 7.68 8.27
N ASP A 87 12.80 8.86 8.36
CA ASP A 87 12.75 9.62 9.61
C ASP A 87 11.52 10.51 9.71
N THR A 88 11.03 11.03 8.60
CA THR A 88 9.94 12.01 8.62
C THR A 88 8.86 11.68 7.60
N MET A 89 7.70 12.30 7.78
CA MET A 89 6.61 12.18 6.80
C MET A 89 6.98 12.80 5.47
N HIS A 90 7.80 13.82 5.49
CA HIS A 90 8.29 14.44 4.25
C HIS A 90 9.14 13.45 3.45
N GLU A 91 10.02 12.74 4.13
CA GLU A 91 10.84 11.71 3.50
C GLU A 91 9.98 10.55 2.98
N ARG A 92 8.90 10.20 3.71
CA ARG A 92 7.96 9.18 3.26
C ARG A 92 7.35 9.55 1.91
N LYS A 93 6.89 10.80 1.80
CA LYS A 93 6.28 11.28 0.58
C LYS A 93 7.30 11.31 -0.58
N ALA A 94 8.50 11.76 -0.31
CA ALA A 94 9.57 11.79 -1.30
C ALA A 94 9.90 10.38 -1.80
N LYS A 95 9.92 9.41 -0.88
CA LYS A 95 10.22 8.02 -1.23
C LYS A 95 9.11 7.40 -2.06
N PHE A 96 7.85 7.70 -1.76
CA PHE A 96 6.73 7.25 -2.60
C PHE A 96 6.89 7.75 -4.02
N THR A 97 7.22 9.02 -4.18
CA THR A 97 7.41 9.61 -5.51
C THR A 97 8.59 8.96 -6.23
N GLU A 98 9.67 8.71 -5.50
CA GLU A 98 10.85 8.08 -6.07
C GLU A 98 10.58 6.65 -6.55
N LEU A 99 9.85 5.87 -5.76
CA LEU A 99 9.61 4.46 -6.06
C LEU A 99 8.49 4.22 -7.06
N SER A 100 7.54 5.15 -7.16
CA SER A 100 6.28 4.87 -7.86
C SER A 100 6.24 5.49 -9.24
N ASP A 101 5.67 4.75 -10.18
CA ASP A 101 5.42 5.24 -11.53
C ASP A 101 4.05 5.91 -11.64
N GLY A 102 3.16 5.65 -10.69
CA GLY A 102 1.84 6.23 -10.67
C GLY A 102 1.16 5.96 -9.35
N PHE A 103 -0.06 6.48 -9.21
CA PHE A 103 -0.81 6.40 -7.95
C PHE A 103 -2.24 5.94 -8.22
N ILE A 104 -2.76 5.12 -7.31
CA ILE A 104 -4.16 4.68 -7.32
C ILE A 104 -4.77 5.02 -5.98
N CYS A 105 -5.93 5.66 -5.99
CA CYS A 105 -6.69 5.91 -4.77
C CYS A 105 -7.86 4.94 -4.70
N LEU A 106 -7.92 4.14 -3.64
CA LEU A 106 -9.06 3.27 -3.39
C LEU A 106 -10.10 4.04 -2.60
N PRO A 107 -11.38 3.86 -2.91
CA PRO A 107 -12.42 4.42 -2.07
C PRO A 107 -12.34 3.79 -0.69
N GLY A 108 -12.38 4.61 0.33
CA GLY A 108 -12.22 4.11 1.68
C GLY A 108 -13.23 4.71 2.62
N GLY A 109 -14.43 4.27 2.64
CA GLY A 109 -15.40 4.61 3.65
C GLY A 109 -15.95 6.01 3.64
N LYS A 110 -15.16 7.01 3.36
CA LYS A 110 -15.65 8.37 3.24
C LYS A 110 -15.60 8.81 1.81
N ILE A 111 -16.78 9.08 1.31
CA ILE A 111 -16.95 9.39 -0.10
C ILE A 111 -16.55 10.83 -0.38
N GLY A 112 -15.94 11.01 -1.54
CA GLY A 112 -15.77 12.32 -2.11
C GLY A 112 -14.53 13.06 -1.66
N ARG A 113 -13.64 12.40 -0.97
CA ARG A 113 -12.40 13.06 -0.59
C ARG A 113 -11.22 12.18 -0.89
N ALA A 114 -10.64 12.39 -2.01
CA ALA A 114 -9.33 11.85 -2.24
C ALA A 114 -8.34 12.83 -1.65
N HIS A 115 -7.75 12.46 -0.56
CA HIS A 115 -6.63 13.22 -0.04
C HIS A 115 -5.38 12.50 -0.43
N VAL A 116 -4.70 13.16 -1.23
CA VAL A 116 -3.42 12.65 -1.67
C VAL A 116 -2.34 13.20 -0.78
#